data_6d33676f2cc8a78c722b8e66f8fb653d
#
_entry.id   6d33676f2cc8a78c722b8e66f8fb653d
#
_cell.length_a   1.000
_cell.length_b   1.000
_cell.length_c   1.000
_cell.angle_alpha   90.00
_cell.angle_beta   90.00
_cell.angle_gamma   90.00
#
_symmetry.space_group_name_H-M   'P 1'
#
loop_
_entity.id
_entity.type
_entity.pdbx_description
1 polymer ?
#
loop_
_entity_poly.entity_id
_entity_poly.type
_entity_poly.pdbx_seq_one_letter_code
_entity_poly.pdbx_strand_id
1 'polypeptide(L)'
;VWSLLTSSVPQPAAARDAQRYQTLQSDTLTQFLIQDAQASVLCPACKLWNTGHGANMMREAVSLMGGYGITEDCPGFLGHKWMDAQLEATYEGPEAVQRRQLSVTMVSELFLAQFEGWIAEMRGIASHRPGTGACTLATAMQLWLWTLNHLQGATDADGGKLYHGNRQGVTFPLADALCWLLASRCQILDLLELEVKGPESAVLAEGLPGLLGFLTDL
;
A
#
# COMPACT_ATOMS: atom_id res chain seq x y z
N VAL A 1 -7.96 17.64 -15.32
CA VAL A 1 -9.13 16.79 -15.04
C VAL A 1 -8.81 15.83 -13.91
N TRP A 2 -7.67 15.15 -13.96
CA TRP A 2 -7.26 14.15 -12.96
C TRP A 2 -6.98 14.75 -11.58
N SER A 3 -6.36 15.91 -11.50
CA SER A 3 -6.16 16.60 -10.23
C SER A 3 -7.48 16.92 -9.50
N LEU A 4 -8.57 17.07 -10.24
CA LEU A 4 -9.90 17.30 -9.69
C LEU A 4 -10.56 16.01 -9.19
N LEU A 5 -10.27 14.87 -9.83
CA LEU A 5 -10.85 13.57 -9.46
C LEU A 5 -10.14 12.91 -8.27
N THR A 6 -8.87 13.24 -8.05
CA THR A 6 -8.03 12.60 -7.06
C THR A 6 -7.78 13.44 -5.80
N SER A 7 -8.19 14.71 -5.80
CA SER A 7 -8.14 15.52 -4.60
C SER A 7 -9.27 15.10 -3.66
N SER A 8 -8.92 14.55 -2.52
CA SER A 8 -9.86 14.25 -1.44
C SER A 8 -10.46 15.53 -0.79
N VAL A 9 -9.91 16.68 -1.10
CA VAL A 9 -10.44 17.99 -0.72
C VAL A 9 -10.81 18.72 -2.00
N PRO A 10 -12.09 19.08 -2.21
CA PRO A 10 -12.45 20.00 -3.28
C PRO A 10 -11.66 21.29 -3.05
N GLN A 11 -10.62 21.51 -3.84
CA GLN A 11 -10.05 22.84 -3.88
C GLN A 11 -11.18 23.80 -4.24
N PRO A 12 -11.26 25.01 -3.66
CA PRO A 12 -12.19 26.03 -4.09
C PRO A 12 -11.76 26.51 -5.49
N ALA A 13 -11.92 25.62 -6.44
CA ALA A 13 -11.85 25.92 -7.85
C ALA A 13 -13.08 26.76 -8.19
N ALA A 14 -12.97 27.60 -9.22
CA ALA A 14 -14.10 28.35 -9.71
C ALA A 14 -15.33 27.43 -9.86
N ALA A 15 -16.53 27.93 -9.65
CA ALA A 15 -17.78 27.16 -9.68
C ALA A 15 -17.92 26.22 -10.91
N ARG A 16 -17.28 26.59 -12.01
CA ARG A 16 -17.16 25.80 -13.25
C ARG A 16 -16.37 24.50 -13.07
N ASP A 17 -15.32 24.51 -12.26
CA ASP A 17 -14.48 23.34 -12.02
C ASP A 17 -15.15 22.40 -11.00
N ALA A 18 -15.89 22.94 -10.03
CA ALA A 18 -16.67 22.15 -9.08
C ALA A 18 -17.79 21.37 -9.79
N GLN A 19 -18.49 22.00 -10.74
CA GLN A 19 -19.53 21.35 -11.53
C GLN A 19 -18.94 20.26 -12.44
N ARG A 20 -17.79 20.51 -13.06
CA ARG A 20 -17.08 19.52 -13.87
C ARG A 20 -16.62 18.32 -13.04
N TYR A 21 -16.12 18.58 -11.84
CA TYR A 21 -15.74 17.53 -10.86
C TYR A 21 -16.94 16.64 -10.51
N GLN A 22 -18.08 17.22 -10.16
CA GLN A 22 -19.31 16.48 -9.87
C GLN A 22 -19.78 15.64 -11.05
N THR A 23 -19.75 16.20 -12.26
CA THR A 23 -20.10 15.47 -13.49
C THR A 23 -19.20 14.26 -13.70
N LEU A 24 -17.87 14.39 -13.51
CA LEU A 24 -16.93 13.30 -13.66
C LEU A 24 -17.04 12.27 -12.54
N GLN A 25 -17.39 12.68 -11.32
CA GLN A 25 -17.67 11.76 -10.22
C GLN A 25 -18.91 10.91 -10.45
N SER A 26 -19.91 11.43 -11.14
CA SER A 26 -21.14 10.69 -11.48
C SER A 26 -21.04 9.89 -12.77
N ASP A 27 -19.98 10.09 -13.57
CA ASP A 27 -19.77 9.38 -14.82
C ASP A 27 -19.23 7.96 -14.58
N THR A 28 -20.03 6.96 -14.92
CA THR A 28 -19.72 5.54 -14.67
C THR A 28 -18.44 5.09 -15.38
N LEU A 29 -18.17 5.58 -16.59
CA LEU A 29 -16.95 5.22 -17.32
C LEU A 29 -15.72 5.79 -16.63
N THR A 30 -15.79 7.05 -16.20
CA THR A 30 -14.71 7.68 -15.44
C THR A 30 -14.42 6.93 -14.15
N GLN A 31 -15.46 6.55 -13.40
CA GLN A 31 -15.30 5.77 -12.15
C GLN A 31 -14.70 4.39 -12.43
N PHE A 32 -15.15 3.72 -13.48
CA PHE A 32 -14.58 2.45 -13.88
C PHE A 32 -13.09 2.56 -14.20
N LEU A 33 -12.68 3.54 -15.00
CA LEU A 33 -11.26 3.73 -15.35
C LEU A 33 -10.37 4.02 -14.14
N ILE A 34 -10.88 4.78 -13.17
CA ILE A 34 -10.16 5.04 -11.92
C ILE A 34 -10.01 3.75 -11.11
N GLN A 35 -11.08 3.01 -10.93
CA GLN A 35 -11.07 1.76 -10.17
C GLN A 35 -10.21 0.69 -10.85
N ASP A 36 -10.25 0.59 -12.17
CA ASP A 36 -9.41 -0.33 -12.93
C ASP A 36 -7.92 0.00 -12.78
N ALA A 37 -7.56 1.27 -12.86
CA ALA A 37 -6.18 1.72 -12.62
C ALA A 37 -5.71 1.42 -11.19
N GLN A 38 -6.58 1.59 -10.18
CA GLN A 38 -6.29 1.21 -8.80
C GLN A 38 -6.13 -0.30 -8.67
N ALA A 39 -7.09 -1.09 -9.16
CA ALA A 39 -7.07 -2.53 -9.06
C ALA A 39 -5.81 -3.13 -9.72
N SER A 40 -5.40 -2.57 -10.87
CA SER A 40 -4.20 -2.99 -11.60
C SER A 40 -2.91 -2.84 -10.80
N VAL A 41 -2.88 -1.99 -9.78
CA VAL A 41 -1.75 -1.84 -8.83
C VAL A 41 -2.03 -2.55 -7.52
N LEU A 42 -3.21 -2.37 -6.92
CA LEU A 42 -3.50 -2.89 -5.59
C LEU A 42 -3.56 -4.42 -5.56
N CYS A 43 -4.10 -5.08 -6.60
CA CYS A 43 -4.20 -6.54 -6.62
C CYS A 43 -2.80 -7.20 -6.57
N PRO A 44 -1.86 -6.89 -7.48
CA PRO A 44 -0.51 -7.46 -7.39
C PRO A 44 0.25 -7.02 -6.14
N ALA A 45 0.01 -5.78 -5.63
CA ALA A 45 0.61 -5.32 -4.38
C ALA A 45 0.11 -6.12 -3.17
N CYS A 46 -1.21 -6.35 -3.06
CA CYS A 46 -1.79 -7.20 -2.01
C CYS A 46 -1.25 -8.63 -2.08
N LYS A 47 -1.18 -9.21 -3.28
CA LYS A 47 -0.63 -10.56 -3.45
C LYS A 47 0.83 -10.61 -2.99
N LEU A 48 1.68 -9.71 -3.48
CA LEU A 48 3.09 -9.63 -3.14
C LEU A 48 3.31 -9.40 -1.63
N TRP A 49 2.57 -8.48 -1.03
CA TRP A 49 2.67 -8.16 0.39
C TRP A 49 2.20 -9.33 1.26
N ASN A 50 0.97 -9.78 1.07
CA ASN A 50 0.36 -10.77 1.96
C ASN A 50 1.03 -12.12 1.87
N THR A 51 1.47 -12.57 0.70
CA THR A 51 2.08 -13.88 0.55
C THR A 51 3.59 -13.85 0.79
N GLY A 52 4.32 -12.88 0.23
CA GLY A 52 5.76 -12.78 0.42
C GLY A 52 6.14 -12.37 1.84
N HIS A 53 5.58 -11.27 2.32
CA HIS A 53 5.81 -10.80 3.69
C HIS A 53 5.19 -11.74 4.72
N GLY A 54 3.98 -12.25 4.47
CA GLY A 54 3.29 -13.21 5.33
C GLY A 54 4.09 -14.50 5.55
N ALA A 55 4.71 -15.05 4.50
CA ALA A 55 5.58 -16.23 4.63
C ALA A 55 6.79 -15.95 5.52
N ASN A 56 7.40 -14.78 5.42
CA ASN A 56 8.50 -14.35 6.29
C ASN A 56 8.03 -14.19 7.75
N MET A 57 6.88 -13.58 7.98
CA MET A 57 6.31 -13.42 9.33
C MET A 57 5.97 -14.75 9.96
N MET A 58 5.45 -15.72 9.20
CA MET A 58 5.23 -17.08 9.71
C MET A 58 6.52 -17.78 10.08
N ARG A 59 7.59 -17.58 9.32
CA ARG A 59 8.93 -18.09 9.68
C ARG A 59 9.42 -17.50 11.01
N GLU A 60 9.26 -16.20 11.20
CA GLU A 60 9.63 -15.53 12.45
C GLU A 60 8.79 -16.04 13.63
N ALA A 61 7.47 -16.22 13.43
CA ALA A 61 6.60 -16.80 14.45
C ALA A 61 7.05 -18.20 14.90
N VAL A 62 7.44 -19.08 13.96
CA VAL A 62 8.04 -20.38 14.27
C VAL A 62 9.33 -20.20 15.07
N SER A 63 10.19 -19.27 14.65
CA SER A 63 11.48 -19.01 15.30
C SER A 63 11.34 -18.53 16.75
N LEU A 64 10.34 -17.71 17.05
CA LEU A 64 10.02 -17.25 18.41
C LEU A 64 9.65 -18.39 19.37
N MET A 65 9.02 -19.45 18.86
CA MET A 65 8.68 -20.65 19.62
C MET A 65 9.84 -21.64 19.73
N GLY A 66 10.97 -21.36 19.10
CA GLY A 66 12.12 -22.29 19.04
C GLY A 66 11.77 -23.61 18.35
N GLY A 67 12.47 -24.70 18.70
CA GLY A 67 12.21 -26.02 18.13
C GLY A 67 10.79 -26.54 18.34
N TYR A 68 10.10 -26.06 19.37
CA TYR A 68 8.70 -26.41 19.64
C TYR A 68 7.76 -25.86 18.55
N GLY A 69 8.09 -24.70 17.97
CA GLY A 69 7.26 -24.07 16.92
C GLY A 69 7.04 -24.91 15.66
N ILE A 70 7.90 -25.90 15.40
CA ILE A 70 7.79 -26.80 14.24
C ILE A 70 7.12 -28.13 14.57
N THR A 71 6.86 -28.44 15.86
CA THR A 71 6.23 -29.66 16.29
C THR A 71 4.71 -29.64 16.09
N GLU A 72 4.10 -30.85 15.96
CA GLU A 72 2.66 -30.97 15.74
C GLU A 72 1.81 -30.57 16.95
N ASP A 73 2.38 -30.63 18.15
CA ASP A 73 1.73 -30.26 19.40
C ASP A 73 1.87 -28.76 19.75
N CYS A 74 2.58 -28.01 18.95
CA CYS A 74 2.65 -26.54 19.08
C CYS A 74 1.27 -25.91 18.81
N PRO A 75 0.74 -25.09 19.74
CA PRO A 75 -0.55 -24.45 19.55
C PRO A 75 -0.61 -23.65 18.24
N GLY A 76 -1.72 -23.79 17.52
CA GLY A 76 -1.95 -23.08 16.25
C GLY A 76 -1.25 -23.70 15.04
N PHE A 77 -0.59 -24.83 15.18
CA PHE A 77 0.06 -25.57 14.07
C PHE A 77 1.00 -24.68 13.25
N LEU A 78 1.86 -23.93 13.91
CA LEU A 78 2.70 -22.90 13.27
C LEU A 78 3.59 -23.44 12.16
N GLY A 79 4.17 -24.64 12.34
CA GLY A 79 4.99 -25.29 11.31
C GLY A 79 4.20 -25.56 10.03
N HIS A 80 2.96 -26.06 10.14
CA HIS A 80 2.07 -26.31 9.01
C HIS A 80 1.67 -24.98 8.36
N LYS A 81 1.28 -23.97 9.13
CA LYS A 81 0.94 -22.63 8.60
C LYS A 81 2.11 -21.99 7.86
N TRP A 82 3.33 -22.18 8.33
CA TRP A 82 4.50 -21.70 7.60
C TRP A 82 4.68 -22.42 6.26
N MET A 83 4.48 -23.74 6.21
CA MET A 83 4.51 -24.50 4.96
C MET A 83 3.43 -24.02 4.00
N ASP A 84 2.19 -23.84 4.47
CA ASP A 84 1.09 -23.32 3.67
C ASP A 84 1.38 -21.91 3.15
N ALA A 85 1.98 -21.04 3.97
CA ALA A 85 2.38 -19.71 3.55
C ALA A 85 3.41 -19.70 2.40
N GLN A 86 4.31 -20.73 2.33
CA GLN A 86 5.20 -20.88 1.18
C GLN A 86 4.43 -21.22 -0.10
N LEU A 87 3.39 -22.05 0.00
CA LEU A 87 2.54 -22.38 -1.15
C LEU A 87 1.82 -21.14 -1.68
N GLU A 88 1.26 -20.32 -0.80
CA GLU A 88 0.60 -19.05 -1.15
C GLU A 88 1.50 -18.11 -1.95
N ALA A 89 2.81 -18.10 -1.68
CA ALA A 89 3.78 -17.28 -2.37
C ALA A 89 4.16 -17.80 -3.78
N THR A 90 3.75 -19.00 -4.15
CA THR A 90 4.20 -19.66 -5.39
C THR A 90 3.14 -19.72 -6.50
N TYR A 91 1.86 -19.92 -6.18
CA TYR A 91 0.81 -20.03 -7.20
C TYR A 91 0.23 -18.67 -7.60
N GLU A 92 -0.49 -18.63 -8.75
CA GLU A 92 -1.11 -17.41 -9.33
C GLU A 92 -0.13 -16.23 -9.51
N GLY A 93 1.09 -16.56 -9.87
CA GLY A 93 2.20 -15.63 -10.07
C GLY A 93 3.05 -15.44 -8.81
N PRO A 94 4.26 -16.03 -8.82
CA PRO A 94 5.23 -15.85 -7.75
C PRO A 94 5.65 -14.39 -7.61
N GLU A 95 6.33 -14.05 -6.51
CA GLU A 95 6.71 -12.69 -6.16
C GLU A 95 7.37 -11.89 -7.30
N ALA A 96 8.26 -12.52 -8.07
CA ALA A 96 8.90 -11.85 -9.21
C ALA A 96 7.91 -11.43 -10.30
N VAL A 97 6.85 -12.23 -10.52
CA VAL A 97 5.77 -11.91 -11.47
C VAL A 97 4.94 -10.73 -10.95
N GLN A 98 4.64 -10.71 -9.65
CA GLN A 98 3.90 -9.60 -9.05
C GLN A 98 4.72 -8.29 -9.08
N ARG A 99 6.03 -8.35 -8.77
CA ARG A 99 6.94 -7.19 -8.91
C ARG A 99 6.98 -6.67 -10.35
N ARG A 100 7.02 -7.59 -11.32
CA ARG A 100 7.00 -7.21 -12.73
C ARG A 100 5.67 -6.55 -13.10
N GLN A 101 4.55 -7.11 -12.68
CA GLN A 101 3.22 -6.53 -12.92
C GLN A 101 3.14 -5.12 -12.32
N LEU A 102 3.54 -4.96 -11.07
CA LEU A 102 3.61 -3.65 -10.41
C LEU A 102 4.49 -2.66 -11.16
N SER A 103 5.67 -3.08 -11.60
CA SER A 103 6.58 -2.18 -12.33
C SER A 103 6.01 -1.66 -13.65
N VAL A 104 5.01 -2.33 -14.21
CA VAL A 104 4.30 -1.88 -15.41
C VAL A 104 3.11 -0.98 -15.07
N THR A 105 2.36 -1.31 -14.03
CA THR A 105 1.09 -0.63 -13.73
C THR A 105 1.22 0.58 -12.81
N MET A 106 2.22 0.60 -11.91
CA MET A 106 2.43 1.70 -10.96
C MET A 106 2.86 3.03 -11.60
N VAL A 107 3.18 3.03 -12.90
CA VAL A 107 3.52 4.25 -13.66
C VAL A 107 2.33 4.84 -14.41
N SER A 108 1.15 4.25 -14.28
CA SER A 108 -0.08 4.76 -14.88
C SER A 108 -0.38 6.17 -14.35
N GLU A 109 -0.63 7.11 -15.25
CA GLU A 109 -1.00 8.49 -14.87
C GLU A 109 -2.23 8.53 -13.95
N LEU A 110 -3.19 7.63 -14.17
CA LEU A 110 -4.38 7.52 -13.34
C LEU A 110 -4.06 7.08 -11.91
N PHE A 111 -3.19 6.08 -11.78
CA PHE A 111 -2.75 5.63 -10.47
C PHE A 111 -1.90 6.70 -9.77
N LEU A 112 -0.95 7.32 -10.47
CA LEU A 112 -0.08 8.34 -9.88
C LEU A 112 -0.87 9.56 -9.39
N ALA A 113 -1.89 9.99 -10.13
CA ALA A 113 -2.78 11.06 -9.70
C ALA A 113 -3.53 10.71 -8.40
N GLN A 114 -3.96 9.45 -8.24
CA GLN A 114 -4.58 8.99 -6.99
C GLN A 114 -3.56 8.88 -5.86
N PHE A 115 -2.37 8.42 -6.16
CA PHE A 115 -1.28 8.35 -5.20
C PHE A 115 -0.91 9.74 -4.64
N GLU A 116 -0.90 10.78 -5.48
CA GLU A 116 -0.77 12.18 -5.03
C GLU A 116 -1.93 12.59 -4.10
N GLY A 117 -3.15 12.16 -4.41
CA GLY A 117 -4.31 12.36 -3.54
C GLY A 117 -4.11 11.70 -2.16
N TRP A 118 -3.57 10.50 -2.10
CA TRP A 118 -3.24 9.82 -0.84
C TRP A 118 -2.12 10.51 -0.06
N ILE A 119 -1.13 11.10 -0.73
CA ILE A 119 -0.13 11.96 -0.06
C ILE A 119 -0.81 13.16 0.61
N ALA A 120 -1.74 13.80 -0.07
CA ALA A 120 -2.50 14.92 0.49
C ALA A 120 -3.40 14.48 1.66
N GLU A 121 -4.04 13.31 1.57
CA GLU A 121 -4.80 12.70 2.65
C GLU A 121 -3.93 12.47 3.90
N MET A 122 -2.75 11.85 3.75
CA MET A 122 -1.83 11.62 4.87
C MET A 122 -1.34 12.94 5.50
N ARG A 123 -1.09 13.97 4.72
CA ARG A 123 -0.78 15.31 5.23
C ARG A 123 -1.96 15.92 6.02
N GLY A 124 -3.18 15.74 5.52
CA GLY A 124 -4.40 16.14 6.21
C GLY A 124 -4.55 15.44 7.57
N ILE A 125 -4.36 14.12 7.60
CA ILE A 125 -4.38 13.33 8.85
C ILE A 125 -3.30 13.84 9.81
N ALA A 126 -2.07 14.03 9.34
CA ALA A 126 -0.96 14.50 10.16
C ALA A 126 -1.23 15.86 10.83
N SER A 127 -1.97 16.76 10.18
CA SER A 127 -2.31 18.07 10.73
C SER A 127 -3.31 18.00 11.89
N HIS A 128 -4.22 17.02 11.86
CA HIS A 128 -5.28 16.86 12.88
C HIS A 128 -4.94 15.80 13.93
N ARG A 129 -4.10 14.84 13.57
CA ARG A 129 -3.70 13.69 14.39
C ARG A 129 -2.18 13.51 14.36
N PRO A 130 -1.41 14.43 14.97
CA PRO A 130 0.03 14.27 15.11
C PRO A 130 0.35 13.00 15.94
N GLY A 131 1.42 12.31 15.59
CA GLY A 131 1.81 11.06 16.26
C GLY A 131 1.31 9.77 15.64
N THR A 132 0.44 9.82 14.60
CA THR A 132 -0.02 8.61 13.86
C THR A 132 0.99 8.09 12.83
N GLY A 133 2.15 8.72 12.67
CA GLY A 133 3.08 8.39 11.58
C GLY A 133 2.70 8.95 10.19
N ALA A 134 1.51 9.53 10.04
CA ALA A 134 1.00 10.02 8.75
C ALA A 134 1.91 11.06 8.08
N CYS A 135 2.59 11.92 8.85
CA CYS A 135 3.55 12.89 8.33
C CYS A 135 4.77 12.20 7.69
N THR A 136 5.32 11.22 8.40
CA THR A 136 6.46 10.41 7.93
C THR A 136 6.08 9.65 6.67
N LEU A 137 4.91 9.02 6.68
CA LEU A 137 4.40 8.29 5.51
C LEU A 137 4.20 9.23 4.31
N ALA A 138 3.57 10.39 4.48
CA ALA A 138 3.39 11.35 3.39
C ALA A 138 4.73 11.79 2.78
N THR A 139 5.75 11.96 3.61
CA THR A 139 7.10 12.30 3.15
C THR A 139 7.75 11.14 2.39
N ALA A 140 7.63 9.92 2.89
CA ALA A 140 8.14 8.73 2.22
C ALA A 140 7.44 8.47 0.88
N MET A 141 6.10 8.65 0.80
CA MET A 141 5.34 8.56 -0.44
C MET A 141 5.78 9.63 -1.46
N GLN A 142 6.02 10.85 -1.01
CA GLN A 142 6.53 11.92 -1.87
C GLN A 142 7.94 11.62 -2.40
N LEU A 143 8.81 11.06 -1.56
CA LEU A 143 10.16 10.64 -1.95
C LEU A 143 10.11 9.51 -2.97
N TRP A 144 9.22 8.53 -2.77
CA TRP A 144 9.01 7.44 -3.74
C TRP A 144 8.57 7.98 -5.09
N LEU A 145 7.59 8.89 -5.13
CA LEU A 145 7.11 9.52 -6.36
C LEU A 145 8.23 10.32 -7.06
N TRP A 146 9.00 11.08 -6.31
CA TRP A 146 10.17 11.79 -6.83
C TRP A 146 11.20 10.84 -7.44
N THR A 147 11.49 9.74 -6.75
CA THR A 147 12.44 8.71 -7.20
C THR A 147 11.95 8.05 -8.49
N LEU A 148 10.67 7.69 -8.56
CA LEU A 148 10.06 7.13 -9.77
C LEU A 148 10.21 8.09 -10.96
N ASN A 149 9.82 9.35 -10.78
CA ASN A 149 9.91 10.37 -11.83
C ASN A 149 11.36 10.58 -12.29
N HIS A 150 12.31 10.61 -11.35
CA HIS A 150 13.73 10.69 -11.67
C HIS A 150 14.19 9.51 -12.52
N LEU A 151 13.87 8.29 -12.14
CA LEU A 151 14.28 7.07 -12.84
C LEU A 151 13.64 6.94 -14.23
N GLN A 152 12.41 7.43 -14.41
CA GLN A 152 11.75 7.46 -15.72
C GLN A 152 12.43 8.43 -16.71
N GLY A 153 12.99 9.53 -16.21
CA GLY A 153 13.70 10.52 -17.01
C GLY A 153 15.19 10.27 -17.17
N ALA A 154 15.78 9.40 -16.34
CA ALA A 154 17.22 9.19 -16.30
C ALA A 154 17.70 8.06 -17.22
N THR A 155 18.93 8.20 -17.69
CA THR A 155 19.66 7.19 -18.48
C THR A 155 20.99 6.84 -17.80
N ASP A 156 21.52 5.67 -18.11
CA ASP A 156 22.88 5.28 -17.71
C ASP A 156 23.96 5.91 -18.63
N ALA A 157 25.22 5.55 -18.38
CA ALA A 157 26.36 6.03 -19.14
C ALA A 157 26.29 5.65 -20.63
N ASP A 158 25.59 4.57 -20.98
CA ASP A 158 25.45 4.05 -22.34
C ASP A 158 24.16 4.57 -23.02
N GLY A 159 23.42 5.48 -22.36
CA GLY A 159 22.18 6.07 -22.87
C GLY A 159 20.93 5.17 -22.67
N GLY A 160 21.05 4.05 -21.97
CA GLY A 160 19.93 3.15 -21.67
C GLY A 160 19.04 3.70 -20.56
N LYS A 161 17.70 3.66 -20.73
CA LYS A 161 16.74 4.13 -19.73
C LYS A 161 16.92 3.39 -18.40
N LEU A 162 16.97 4.10 -17.28
CA LEU A 162 17.06 3.50 -15.95
C LEU A 162 15.77 2.77 -15.57
N TYR A 163 14.62 3.38 -15.80
CA TYR A 163 13.34 2.70 -15.63
C TYR A 163 12.98 1.92 -16.90
N HIS A 164 13.24 0.63 -16.88
CA HIS A 164 12.95 -0.27 -17.99
C HIS A 164 12.64 -1.69 -17.48
N GLY A 165 11.73 -2.40 -18.16
CA GLY A 165 11.27 -3.74 -17.72
C GLY A 165 12.39 -4.80 -17.61
N ASN A 166 13.51 -4.64 -18.32
CA ASN A 166 14.67 -5.54 -18.21
C ASN A 166 15.62 -5.15 -17.07
N ARG A 167 15.38 -4.01 -16.39
CA ARG A 167 16.20 -3.54 -15.27
C ARG A 167 15.50 -3.85 -13.94
N GLN A 168 15.31 -5.13 -13.67
CA GLN A 168 14.62 -5.61 -12.47
C GLN A 168 15.30 -5.17 -11.17
N GLY A 169 16.64 -5.00 -11.19
CA GLY A 169 17.38 -4.44 -10.05
C GLY A 169 17.02 -2.98 -9.70
N VAL A 170 16.34 -2.26 -10.60
CA VAL A 170 15.83 -0.90 -10.37
C VAL A 170 14.33 -0.93 -10.09
N THR A 171 13.56 -1.63 -10.92
CA THR A 171 12.10 -1.59 -10.88
C THR A 171 11.51 -2.40 -9.73
N PHE A 172 12.10 -3.52 -9.34
CA PHE A 172 11.60 -4.38 -8.26
C PHE A 172 11.72 -3.74 -6.87
N PRO A 173 12.87 -3.13 -6.48
CA PRO A 173 12.92 -2.40 -5.21
C PRO A 173 11.89 -1.27 -5.10
N LEU A 174 11.57 -0.59 -6.22
CA LEU A 174 10.51 0.42 -6.23
C LEU A 174 9.12 -0.18 -6.04
N ALA A 175 8.86 -1.36 -6.63
CA ALA A 175 7.61 -2.08 -6.42
C ALA A 175 7.47 -2.55 -4.97
N ASP A 176 8.54 -3.09 -4.37
CA ASP A 176 8.56 -3.48 -2.95
C ASP A 176 8.33 -2.25 -2.04
N ALA A 177 9.01 -1.14 -2.31
CA ALA A 177 8.82 0.10 -1.54
C ALA A 177 7.37 0.60 -1.63
N LEU A 178 6.73 0.51 -2.81
CA LEU A 178 5.31 0.85 -2.97
C LEU A 178 4.42 -0.03 -2.08
N CYS A 179 4.68 -1.34 -2.01
CA CYS A 179 3.92 -2.24 -1.13
C CYS A 179 4.00 -1.82 0.34
N TRP A 180 5.19 -1.45 0.83
CA TRP A 180 5.37 -0.93 2.19
C TRP A 180 4.58 0.35 2.43
N LEU A 181 4.62 1.30 1.50
CA LEU A 181 3.87 2.56 1.60
C LEU A 181 2.35 2.34 1.63
N LEU A 182 1.85 1.41 0.79
CA LEU A 182 0.44 1.06 0.76
C LEU A 182 0.00 0.36 2.05
N ALA A 183 0.80 -0.59 2.56
CA ALA A 183 0.52 -1.28 3.82
C ALA A 183 0.51 -0.29 5.00
N SER A 184 1.49 0.60 5.08
CA SER A 184 1.52 1.65 6.11
C SER A 184 0.33 2.59 6.04
N ARG A 185 -0.13 2.93 4.83
CA ARG A 185 -1.35 3.72 4.65
C ARG A 185 -2.58 2.98 5.21
N CYS A 186 -2.74 1.70 4.88
CA CYS A 186 -3.82 0.88 5.42
C CYS A 186 -3.77 0.85 6.96
N GLN A 187 -2.61 0.64 7.55
CA GLN A 187 -2.42 0.63 9.01
C GLN A 187 -2.86 1.94 9.68
N ILE A 188 -2.49 3.09 9.11
CA ILE A 188 -2.94 4.39 9.65
C ILE A 188 -4.46 4.55 9.53
N LEU A 189 -5.06 4.15 8.41
CA LEU A 189 -6.51 4.22 8.24
C LEU A 189 -7.23 3.27 9.18
N ASP A 190 -6.72 2.05 9.38
CA ASP A 190 -7.26 1.08 10.33
C ASP A 190 -7.18 1.60 11.78
N LEU A 191 -6.06 2.24 12.15
CA LEU A 191 -5.92 2.89 13.45
C LEU A 191 -7.03 3.92 13.68
N LEU A 192 -7.25 4.81 12.72
CA LEU A 192 -8.30 5.83 12.82
C LEU A 192 -9.71 5.24 12.85
N GLU A 193 -9.96 4.20 12.09
CA GLU A 193 -11.24 3.50 12.09
C GLU A 193 -11.48 2.80 13.43
N LEU A 194 -10.48 2.12 13.98
CA LEU A 194 -10.56 1.44 15.29
C LEU A 194 -10.78 2.43 16.43
N GLU A 195 -10.19 3.61 16.40
CA GLU A 195 -10.47 4.65 17.40
C GLU A 195 -11.92 5.08 17.44
N VAL A 196 -12.58 5.10 16.27
CA VAL A 196 -13.99 5.51 16.15
C VAL A 196 -14.93 4.34 16.45
N LYS A 197 -14.71 3.18 15.86
CA LYS A 197 -15.63 2.02 15.93
C LYS A 197 -15.30 1.04 17.04
N GLY A 198 -14.05 0.98 17.49
CA GLY A 198 -13.60 0.01 18.49
C GLY A 198 -14.33 0.09 19.82
N PRO A 199 -14.64 1.29 20.37
CA PRO A 199 -15.40 1.41 21.62
C PRO A 199 -16.82 0.83 21.56
N GLU A 200 -17.40 0.75 20.37
CA GLU A 200 -18.76 0.19 20.17
C GLU A 200 -18.75 -1.33 20.06
N SER A 201 -17.59 -1.95 19.92
CA SER A 201 -17.44 -3.39 19.77
C SER A 201 -17.32 -4.07 21.13
N ALA A 202 -18.28 -4.92 21.46
CA ALA A 202 -18.25 -5.72 22.69
C ALA A 202 -17.02 -6.65 22.78
N VAL A 203 -16.43 -7.04 21.65
CA VAL A 203 -15.27 -7.94 21.58
C VAL A 203 -13.95 -7.18 21.70
N LEU A 204 -13.87 -5.98 21.16
CA LEU A 204 -12.63 -5.20 21.07
C LEU A 204 -12.46 -4.21 22.21
N ALA A 205 -13.55 -3.78 22.87
CA ALA A 205 -13.52 -2.69 23.85
C ALA A 205 -12.52 -2.91 24.99
N GLU A 206 -12.37 -4.13 25.49
CA GLU A 206 -11.46 -4.44 26.59
C GLU A 206 -9.98 -4.38 26.16
N GLY A 207 -9.65 -4.90 24.96
CA GLY A 207 -8.27 -4.94 24.44
C GLY A 207 -7.87 -3.72 23.62
N LEU A 208 -8.83 -2.83 23.33
CA LEU A 208 -8.67 -1.73 22.40
C LEU A 208 -7.49 -0.78 22.74
N PRO A 209 -7.27 -0.34 24.01
CA PRO A 209 -6.13 0.54 24.32
C PRO A 209 -4.78 -0.08 23.99
N GLY A 210 -4.62 -1.38 24.26
CA GLY A 210 -3.38 -2.11 23.94
C GLY A 210 -3.18 -2.26 22.42
N LEU A 211 -4.25 -2.57 21.69
CA LEU A 211 -4.20 -2.67 20.22
C LEU A 211 -3.88 -1.33 19.56
N LEU A 212 -4.51 -0.25 20.01
CA LEU A 212 -4.23 1.10 19.50
C LEU A 212 -2.79 1.53 19.80
N GLY A 213 -2.27 1.24 21.00
CA GLY A 213 -0.88 1.49 21.37
C GLY A 213 0.07 0.74 20.44
N PHE A 214 -0.14 -0.55 20.25
CA PHE A 214 0.67 -1.38 19.34
C PHE A 214 0.69 -0.83 17.90
N LEU A 215 -0.49 -0.46 17.34
CA LEU A 215 -0.58 0.07 15.98
C LEU A 215 0.06 1.47 15.84
N THR A 216 0.14 2.23 16.93
CA THR A 216 0.77 3.57 16.93
C THR A 216 2.31 3.46 16.98
N ASP A 217 2.83 2.42 17.63
CA ASP A 217 4.28 2.21 17.83
C ASP A 217 4.95 1.52 16.63
N LEU A 218 4.18 0.92 15.71
CA LEU A 218 4.68 0.33 14.45
C LEU A 218 4.99 1.39 13.39
#